data_fdc035587bb02010a928236b6c7436d2
#
_entry.id   fdc035587bb02010a928236b6c7436d2
#
_cell.length_a   1.000
_cell.length_b   1.000
_cell.length_c   1.000
_cell.angle_alpha   90.00
_cell.angle_beta   90.00
_cell.angle_gamma   90.00
#
_symmetry.space_group_name_H-M   'P 1'
#
loop_
_entity.id
_entity.type
_entity.pdbx_description
1 polymer ?
#
loop_
_entity_poly.entity_id
_entity_poly.type
_entity_poly.pdbx_seq_one_letter_code
_entity_poly.pdbx_strand_id
1 'polypeptide(L)'
;QDNLSLLDIGTGSGAIAISLKHARPGWQVAASDLSDDALAVATENAHRHNTNIQFFQADVFRQVSGKYDIIVSNPPYISFEDKEEVGTNVLTSEPHLALFAQEDGYAIYRQIIQGAEEYLTENGKLYFEIGYKQGPMLQEMIGHYFPQKRVRVLKDLFGLDRKVVVDNG
;
A
#
# COMPACT_ATOMS: atom_id res chain seq x y z
N GLN A 1 -15.51 -1.77 15.79
CA GLN A 1 -15.41 -3.22 15.64
C GLN A 1 -14.08 -3.68 16.19
N ASP A 2 -14.13 -4.69 17.07
CA ASP A 2 -12.98 -5.05 17.89
C ASP A 2 -12.13 -6.19 17.30
N ASN A 3 -12.62 -6.89 16.26
CA ASN A 3 -11.98 -8.09 15.71
C ASN A 3 -11.86 -8.04 14.20
N LEU A 4 -11.21 -7.00 13.67
CA LEU A 4 -10.96 -6.92 12.23
C LEU A 4 -9.63 -7.57 11.89
N SER A 5 -9.53 -8.08 10.67
CA SER A 5 -8.26 -8.55 10.11
C SER A 5 -7.73 -7.50 9.12
N LEU A 6 -6.44 -7.22 9.23
CA LEU A 6 -5.78 -6.17 8.44
C LEU A 6 -4.51 -6.72 7.82
N LEU A 7 -4.28 -6.39 6.56
CA LEU A 7 -3.03 -6.68 5.85
C LEU A 7 -2.37 -5.36 5.42
N ASP A 8 -1.12 -5.18 5.81
CA ASP A 8 -0.28 -4.08 5.36
C ASP A 8 0.70 -4.59 4.30
N ILE A 9 0.51 -4.14 3.07
CA ILE A 9 1.34 -4.56 1.93
C ILE A 9 2.48 -3.57 1.75
N GLY A 10 3.72 -4.07 1.72
CA GLY A 10 4.89 -3.21 1.63
C GLY A 10 5.13 -2.47 2.94
N THR A 11 5.18 -3.21 4.02
CA THR A 11 5.17 -2.65 5.39
C THR A 11 6.42 -1.84 5.73
N GLY A 12 7.53 -2.06 5.03
CA GLY A 12 8.80 -1.37 5.29
C GLY A 12 9.26 -1.58 6.72
N SER A 13 9.34 -0.49 7.48
CA SER A 13 9.72 -0.55 8.90
C SER A 13 8.65 -1.10 9.82
N GLY A 14 7.45 -1.34 9.30
CA GLY A 14 6.31 -1.81 10.08
C GLY A 14 5.53 -0.70 10.78
N ALA A 15 5.82 0.56 10.49
CA ALA A 15 5.25 1.69 11.25
C ALA A 15 3.73 1.70 11.24
N ILE A 16 3.09 1.52 10.08
CA ILE A 16 1.63 1.54 9.97
C ILE A 16 1.02 0.34 10.72
N ALA A 17 1.54 -0.87 10.47
CA ALA A 17 1.04 -2.09 11.10
C ALA A 17 1.18 -2.02 12.63
N ILE A 18 2.32 -1.56 13.11
CA ILE A 18 2.59 -1.43 14.55
C ILE A 18 1.65 -0.42 15.20
N SER A 19 1.49 0.76 14.58
CA SER A 19 0.59 1.80 15.09
C SER A 19 -0.85 1.32 15.16
N LEU A 20 -1.32 0.61 14.14
CA LEU A 20 -2.69 0.09 14.10
C LEU A 20 -2.90 -1.02 15.13
N LYS A 21 -1.95 -1.93 15.26
CA LYS A 21 -2.04 -3.00 16.26
C LYS A 21 -2.01 -2.44 17.68
N HIS A 22 -1.19 -1.42 17.91
CA HIS A 22 -1.13 -0.76 19.22
C HIS A 22 -2.46 -0.07 19.55
N ALA A 23 -3.05 0.62 18.58
CA ALA A 23 -4.33 1.32 18.74
C ALA A 23 -5.51 0.35 18.85
N ARG A 24 -5.43 -0.81 18.20
CA ARG A 24 -6.51 -1.81 18.14
C ARG A 24 -5.95 -3.19 18.46
N PRO A 25 -5.67 -3.48 19.74
CA PRO A 25 -4.99 -4.74 20.09
C PRO A 25 -5.80 -5.99 19.74
N GLY A 26 -7.12 -5.89 19.60
CA GLY A 26 -7.98 -7.00 19.21
C GLY A 26 -7.94 -7.35 17.74
N TRP A 27 -7.38 -6.50 16.91
CA TRP A 27 -7.28 -6.77 15.48
C TRP A 27 -6.20 -7.81 15.19
N GLN A 28 -6.45 -8.60 14.16
CA GLN A 28 -5.43 -9.52 13.63
C GLN A 28 -4.68 -8.77 12.52
N VAL A 29 -3.41 -8.45 12.77
CA VAL A 29 -2.61 -7.67 11.84
C VAL A 29 -1.54 -8.56 11.23
N ALA A 30 -1.53 -8.60 9.91
CA ALA A 30 -0.47 -9.21 9.10
C ALA A 30 0.21 -8.12 8.27
N ALA A 31 1.48 -8.31 8.01
CA ALA A 31 2.26 -7.34 7.24
C ALA A 31 3.24 -8.07 6.34
N SER A 32 3.32 -7.64 5.11
CA SER A 32 4.20 -8.25 4.12
C SER A 32 5.14 -7.23 3.52
N ASP A 33 6.25 -7.73 3.00
CA ASP A 33 7.18 -6.95 2.21
C ASP A 33 7.95 -7.88 1.28
N LEU A 34 8.39 -7.37 0.16
CA LEU A 34 9.23 -8.11 -0.76
C LEU A 34 10.64 -8.27 -0.20
N SER A 35 11.08 -7.31 0.61
CA SER A 35 12.43 -7.26 1.16
C SER A 35 12.52 -7.97 2.51
N ASP A 36 13.37 -8.99 2.61
CA ASP A 36 13.67 -9.66 3.88
C ASP A 36 14.34 -8.70 4.87
N ASP A 37 15.16 -7.77 4.38
CA ASP A 37 15.81 -6.78 5.23
C ASP A 37 14.78 -5.85 5.88
N ALA A 38 13.78 -5.42 5.11
CA ALA A 38 12.68 -4.61 5.65
C ALA A 38 11.91 -5.39 6.71
N LEU A 39 11.61 -6.67 6.45
CA LEU A 39 10.89 -7.51 7.39
C LEU A 39 11.65 -7.71 8.70
N ALA A 40 12.99 -7.83 8.63
CA ALA A 40 13.81 -7.93 9.81
C ALA A 40 13.71 -6.67 10.68
N VAL A 41 13.75 -5.50 10.05
CA VAL A 41 13.59 -4.22 10.75
C VAL A 41 12.19 -4.10 11.34
N ALA A 42 11.15 -4.45 10.57
CA ALA A 42 9.77 -4.38 11.04
C ALA A 42 9.53 -5.32 12.23
N THR A 43 10.08 -6.54 12.18
CA THR A 43 9.97 -7.51 13.26
C THR A 43 10.61 -7.00 14.54
N GLU A 44 11.79 -6.40 14.42
CA GLU A 44 12.47 -5.80 15.57
C GLU A 44 11.67 -4.64 16.16
N ASN A 45 11.13 -3.78 15.31
CA ASN A 45 10.31 -2.66 15.75
C ASN A 45 9.03 -3.12 16.46
N ALA A 46 8.37 -4.15 15.93
CA ALA A 46 7.18 -4.72 16.54
C ALA A 46 7.51 -5.29 17.92
N HIS A 47 8.63 -5.96 18.06
CA HIS A 47 9.09 -6.52 19.31
C HIS A 47 9.34 -5.41 20.35
N ARG A 48 9.98 -4.32 19.95
CA ARG A 48 10.22 -3.16 20.83
C ARG A 48 8.93 -2.55 21.35
N HIS A 49 7.87 -2.57 20.55
CA HIS A 49 6.57 -2.00 20.90
C HIS A 49 5.59 -3.02 21.46
N ASN A 50 6.06 -4.24 21.73
CA ASN A 50 5.24 -5.33 22.29
C ASN A 50 3.96 -5.58 21.48
N THR A 51 4.07 -5.52 20.15
CA THR A 51 2.95 -5.81 19.27
C THR A 51 3.12 -7.18 18.61
N ASN A 52 2.02 -7.91 18.48
CA ASN A 52 2.02 -9.22 17.84
C ASN A 52 1.48 -9.09 16.42
N ILE A 53 2.39 -9.09 15.46
CA ILE A 53 2.07 -8.94 14.04
C ILE A 53 2.66 -10.13 13.30
N GLN A 54 1.90 -10.70 12.36
CA GLN A 54 2.39 -11.77 11.52
C GLN A 54 3.10 -11.15 10.31
N PHE A 55 4.43 -11.24 10.28
CA PHE A 55 5.24 -10.76 9.15
C PHE A 55 5.55 -11.90 8.20
N PHE A 56 5.48 -11.63 6.89
CA PHE A 56 5.87 -12.63 5.89
C PHE A 56 6.33 -11.94 4.60
N GLN A 57 7.20 -12.65 3.85
CA GLN A 57 7.66 -12.16 2.56
C GLN A 57 6.58 -12.42 1.52
N ALA A 58 6.26 -11.42 0.73
CA ALA A 58 5.30 -11.53 -0.36
C ALA A 58 5.56 -10.46 -1.41
N ASP A 59 5.33 -10.82 -2.67
CA ASP A 59 5.31 -9.88 -3.78
C ASP A 59 3.86 -9.48 -4.03
N VAL A 60 3.43 -8.40 -3.38
CA VAL A 60 2.04 -7.91 -3.36
C VAL A 60 1.13 -9.03 -2.81
N PHE A 61 0.29 -9.66 -3.66
CA PHE A 61 -0.61 -10.74 -3.22
C PHE A 61 -0.06 -12.14 -3.44
N ARG A 62 1.10 -12.28 -4.08
CA ARG A 62 1.73 -13.59 -4.17
C ARG A 62 2.05 -14.08 -2.77
N GLN A 63 1.77 -15.32 -2.48
CA GLN A 63 1.92 -15.95 -1.17
C GLN A 63 0.93 -15.45 -0.10
N VAL A 64 0.02 -14.56 -0.43
CA VAL A 64 -1.05 -14.14 0.47
C VAL A 64 -2.20 -15.13 0.36
N SER A 65 -2.78 -15.52 1.49
CA SER A 65 -3.95 -16.38 1.55
C SER A 65 -5.02 -15.79 2.45
N GLY A 66 -6.26 -16.15 2.19
CA GLY A 66 -7.41 -15.68 2.99
C GLY A 66 -7.91 -14.31 2.54
N LYS A 67 -8.81 -13.78 3.33
CA LYS A 67 -9.42 -12.47 3.08
C LYS A 67 -9.25 -11.57 4.30
N TYR A 68 -9.18 -10.28 4.05
CA TYR A 68 -8.95 -9.26 5.07
C TYR A 68 -10.07 -8.23 5.04
N ASP A 69 -10.41 -7.73 6.21
CA ASP A 69 -11.39 -6.65 6.33
C ASP A 69 -10.82 -5.31 5.89
N ILE A 70 -9.51 -5.15 6.06
CA ILE A 70 -8.81 -3.93 5.67
C ILE A 70 -7.48 -4.32 5.02
N ILE A 71 -7.22 -3.72 3.87
CA ILE A 71 -5.90 -3.79 3.23
C ILE A 71 -5.37 -2.37 3.18
N VAL A 72 -4.17 -2.15 3.71
CA VAL A 72 -3.50 -0.85 3.69
C VAL A 72 -2.18 -0.99 2.96
N SER A 73 -1.76 0.07 2.30
CA SER A 73 -0.44 0.12 1.69
C SER A 73 0.02 1.56 1.51
N ASN A 74 1.33 1.74 1.66
CA ASN A 74 2.01 2.97 1.28
C ASN A 74 3.07 2.59 0.25
N PRO A 75 2.67 2.25 -0.99
CA PRO A 75 3.62 1.79 -2.00
C PRO A 75 4.62 2.88 -2.36
N PRO A 76 5.86 2.49 -2.64
CA PRO A 76 6.81 3.46 -3.16
C PRO A 76 6.32 3.97 -4.51
N TYR A 77 6.39 5.27 -4.70
CA TYR A 77 6.12 5.93 -5.97
C TYR A 77 7.31 6.80 -6.34
N ILE A 78 7.84 6.57 -7.52
CA ILE A 78 8.90 7.41 -8.07
C ILE A 78 8.37 8.01 -9.35
N SER A 79 8.13 9.32 -9.35
CA SER A 79 7.67 10.01 -10.55
C SER A 79 8.78 10.00 -11.61
N PHE A 80 8.39 10.19 -12.87
CA PHE A 80 9.36 10.30 -13.95
C PHE A 80 10.38 11.43 -13.69
N GLU A 81 9.90 12.54 -13.18
CA GLU A 81 10.74 13.70 -12.85
C GLU A 81 11.75 13.36 -11.76
N ASP A 82 11.31 12.68 -10.70
CA ASP A 82 12.19 12.25 -9.62
C ASP A 82 13.25 11.27 -10.10
N LYS A 83 12.90 10.37 -11.00
CA LYS A 83 13.85 9.44 -11.58
C LYS A 83 14.91 10.14 -12.42
N GLU A 84 14.56 11.20 -13.12
CA GLU A 84 15.53 12.01 -13.86
C GLU A 84 16.55 12.64 -12.92
N GLU A 85 16.11 13.15 -11.78
CA GLU A 85 17.00 13.74 -10.79
C GLU A 85 17.92 12.72 -10.13
N VAL A 86 17.42 11.54 -9.83
CA VAL A 86 18.12 10.53 -9.04
C VAL A 86 18.89 9.53 -9.91
N GLY A 87 18.41 9.27 -11.11
CA GLY A 87 18.91 8.17 -11.92
C GLY A 87 19.12 8.48 -13.38
N THR A 88 19.65 9.67 -13.71
CA THR A 88 19.88 10.07 -15.09
C THR A 88 20.68 9.05 -15.88
N ASN A 89 21.73 8.51 -15.28
CA ASN A 89 22.59 7.52 -15.94
C ASN A 89 21.86 6.21 -16.23
N VAL A 90 20.97 5.80 -15.34
CA VAL A 90 20.18 4.58 -15.52
C VAL A 90 19.18 4.79 -16.66
N LEU A 91 18.52 5.94 -16.68
CA LEU A 91 17.51 6.24 -17.70
C LEU A 91 18.12 6.41 -19.08
N THR A 92 19.34 6.95 -19.17
CA THR A 92 20.00 7.15 -20.47
C THR A 92 20.60 5.86 -21.03
N SER A 93 21.02 4.92 -20.17
CA SER A 93 21.57 3.64 -20.62
C SER A 93 20.49 2.67 -21.11
N GLU A 94 19.24 2.84 -20.64
CA GLU A 94 18.13 1.99 -21.04
C GLU A 94 16.88 2.85 -21.31
N PRO A 95 16.75 3.38 -22.55
CA PRO A 95 15.66 4.32 -22.86
C PRO A 95 14.25 3.78 -22.61
N HIS A 96 14.04 2.46 -22.75
CA HIS A 96 12.73 1.86 -22.48
C HIS A 96 12.31 1.99 -21.02
N LEU A 97 13.27 2.10 -20.09
CA LEU A 97 12.96 2.34 -18.69
C LEU A 97 12.33 3.71 -18.47
N ALA A 98 12.71 4.70 -19.29
CA ALA A 98 12.10 6.02 -19.20
C ALA A 98 10.61 5.99 -19.56
N LEU A 99 10.22 5.14 -20.51
CA LEU A 99 8.82 4.95 -20.88
C LEU A 99 8.05 4.22 -19.79
N PHE A 100 8.67 3.19 -19.19
CA PHE A 100 8.05 2.44 -18.10
C PHE A 100 8.04 3.22 -16.79
N ALA A 101 8.88 4.24 -16.63
CA ALA A 101 8.95 4.98 -15.37
C ALA A 101 7.60 5.58 -14.95
N GLN A 102 6.81 6.07 -15.90
CA GLN A 102 5.48 6.61 -15.61
C GLN A 102 4.50 5.51 -15.21
N GLU A 103 4.49 4.39 -15.92
CA GLU A 103 3.66 3.24 -15.55
C GLU A 103 4.17 2.57 -14.30
N ASP A 104 5.49 2.37 -14.18
CA ASP A 104 6.11 1.71 -13.05
C ASP A 104 5.91 2.48 -11.75
N GLY A 105 5.80 3.80 -11.80
CA GLY A 105 5.46 4.59 -10.63
C GLY A 105 4.13 4.18 -10.01
N TYR A 106 3.22 3.63 -10.81
CA TYR A 106 1.92 3.14 -10.36
C TYR A 106 1.78 1.63 -10.42
N ALA A 107 2.83 0.90 -10.78
CA ALA A 107 2.73 -0.54 -11.00
C ALA A 107 2.27 -1.29 -9.75
N ILE A 108 2.81 -0.96 -8.58
CA ILE A 108 2.43 -1.60 -7.33
C ILE A 108 0.99 -1.24 -6.96
N TYR A 109 0.59 0.02 -7.14
CA TYR A 109 -0.79 0.44 -6.94
C TYR A 109 -1.73 -0.37 -7.82
N ARG A 110 -1.40 -0.52 -9.10
CA ARG A 110 -2.21 -1.28 -10.05
C ARG A 110 -2.35 -2.74 -9.61
N GLN A 111 -1.25 -3.37 -9.22
CA GLN A 111 -1.28 -4.76 -8.76
C GLN A 111 -2.17 -4.94 -7.54
N ILE A 112 -2.09 -4.01 -6.59
CA ILE A 112 -2.93 -4.06 -5.40
C ILE A 112 -4.39 -3.86 -5.76
N ILE A 113 -4.69 -2.87 -6.60
CA ILE A 113 -6.07 -2.56 -7.00
C ILE A 113 -6.68 -3.72 -7.77
N GLN A 114 -5.95 -4.29 -8.74
CA GLN A 114 -6.44 -5.40 -9.54
C GLN A 114 -6.70 -6.66 -8.71
N GLY A 115 -5.88 -6.90 -7.69
CA GLY A 115 -5.97 -8.11 -6.88
C GLY A 115 -6.84 -7.96 -5.63
N ALA A 116 -7.12 -6.75 -5.19
CA ALA A 116 -7.72 -6.50 -3.89
C ALA A 116 -9.09 -7.18 -3.71
N GLU A 117 -9.92 -7.22 -4.76
CA GLU A 117 -11.25 -7.82 -4.65
C GLU A 117 -11.20 -9.27 -4.16
N GLU A 118 -10.20 -10.02 -4.63
CA GLU A 118 -10.03 -11.42 -4.22
C GLU A 118 -9.65 -11.56 -2.75
N TYR A 119 -8.94 -10.58 -2.20
CA TYR A 119 -8.39 -10.64 -0.84
C TYR A 119 -9.12 -9.75 0.17
N LEU A 120 -10.18 -9.06 -0.25
CA LEU A 120 -11.04 -8.30 0.66
C LEU A 120 -12.28 -9.09 1.00
N THR A 121 -12.72 -8.99 2.27
CA THR A 121 -14.06 -9.45 2.65
C THR A 121 -15.11 -8.63 1.92
N GLU A 122 -16.38 -9.07 1.96
CA GLU A 122 -17.46 -8.41 1.25
C GLU A 122 -17.56 -6.91 1.54
N ASN A 123 -17.39 -6.53 2.81
CA ASN A 123 -17.44 -5.14 3.23
C ASN A 123 -16.04 -4.57 3.49
N GLY A 124 -15.02 -5.23 2.94
CA GLY A 124 -13.64 -4.83 3.13
C GLY A 124 -13.31 -3.49 2.52
N LYS A 125 -12.30 -2.85 3.07
CA LYS A 125 -11.84 -1.53 2.66
C LYS A 125 -10.38 -1.57 2.26
N LEU A 126 -10.06 -0.76 1.26
CA LEU A 126 -8.69 -0.59 0.78
C LEU A 126 -8.25 0.84 1.06
N TYR A 127 -7.10 0.99 1.69
CA TYR A 127 -6.53 2.30 2.02
C TYR A 127 -5.15 2.42 1.41
N PHE A 128 -4.90 3.56 0.74
CA PHE A 128 -3.55 3.91 0.31
C PHE A 128 -3.12 5.20 0.99
N GLU A 129 -1.89 5.25 1.44
CA GLU A 129 -1.22 6.50 1.75
C GLU A 129 -0.47 6.94 0.49
N ILE A 130 -0.64 8.20 0.09
CA ILE A 130 -0.19 8.69 -1.22
C ILE A 130 0.57 10.00 -1.11
N GLY A 131 1.31 10.33 -2.19
CA GLY A 131 1.80 11.68 -2.40
C GLY A 131 0.68 12.58 -2.92
N TYR A 132 0.81 13.87 -2.70
CA TYR A 132 -0.26 14.82 -2.97
C TYR A 132 -0.67 14.92 -4.45
N LYS A 133 0.21 14.51 -5.36
CA LYS A 133 -0.07 14.57 -6.80
C LYS A 133 -0.72 13.30 -7.35
N GLN A 134 -0.85 12.26 -6.54
CA GLN A 134 -1.27 10.93 -7.00
C GLN A 134 -2.78 10.71 -6.93
N GLY A 135 -3.50 11.55 -6.20
CA GLY A 135 -4.94 11.35 -5.94
C GLY A 135 -5.77 11.18 -7.21
N PRO A 136 -5.72 12.12 -8.18
CA PRO A 136 -6.56 12.02 -9.37
C PRO A 136 -6.30 10.77 -10.21
N MET A 137 -5.03 10.39 -10.41
CA MET A 137 -4.70 9.21 -11.19
C MET A 137 -5.18 7.93 -10.50
N LEU A 138 -5.01 7.84 -9.18
CA LEU A 138 -5.46 6.67 -8.44
C LEU A 138 -6.98 6.58 -8.41
N GLN A 139 -7.66 7.71 -8.29
CA GLN A 139 -9.12 7.74 -8.34
C GLN A 139 -9.63 7.22 -9.66
N GLU A 140 -9.01 7.61 -10.76
CA GLU A 140 -9.37 7.13 -12.10
C GLU A 140 -9.08 5.64 -12.24
N MET A 141 -7.91 5.20 -11.79
CA MET A 141 -7.52 3.79 -11.86
C MET A 141 -8.47 2.90 -11.06
N ILE A 142 -8.80 3.30 -9.84
CA ILE A 142 -9.71 2.54 -8.98
C ILE A 142 -11.10 2.52 -9.59
N GLY A 143 -11.57 3.64 -10.14
CA GLY A 143 -12.87 3.69 -10.82
C GLY A 143 -12.95 2.75 -12.01
N HIS A 144 -11.84 2.52 -12.69
CA HIS A 144 -11.77 1.58 -13.80
C HIS A 144 -11.88 0.12 -13.33
N TYR A 145 -11.16 -0.25 -12.27
CA TYR A 145 -11.14 -1.64 -11.76
C TYR A 145 -12.27 -1.95 -10.78
N PHE A 146 -12.75 -0.94 -10.06
CA PHE A 146 -13.82 -1.10 -9.06
C PHE A 146 -14.96 -0.10 -9.31
N PRO A 147 -15.67 -0.19 -10.45
CA PRO A 147 -16.70 0.82 -10.77
C PRO A 147 -17.85 0.85 -9.77
N GLN A 148 -18.06 -0.24 -9.01
CA GLN A 148 -19.12 -0.34 -8.02
C GLN A 148 -18.70 0.14 -6.63
N LYS A 149 -17.42 0.48 -6.44
CA LYS A 149 -16.92 0.93 -5.15
C LYS A 149 -16.89 2.45 -5.08
N ARG A 150 -17.01 2.98 -3.86
CA ARG A 150 -16.81 4.40 -3.60
C ARG A 150 -15.33 4.68 -3.39
N VAL A 151 -14.83 5.71 -4.05
CA VAL A 151 -13.44 6.15 -3.92
C VAL A 151 -13.44 7.54 -3.31
N ARG A 152 -12.71 7.72 -2.21
CA ARG A 152 -12.55 9.02 -1.57
C ARG A 152 -11.08 9.35 -1.47
N VAL A 153 -10.73 10.58 -1.84
CA VAL A 153 -9.39 11.13 -1.65
C VAL A 153 -9.44 12.07 -0.46
N LEU A 154 -8.70 11.74 0.59
CA LEU A 154 -8.69 12.52 1.82
C LEU A 154 -7.45 13.41 1.88
N LYS A 155 -7.64 14.64 2.33
CA LYS A 155 -6.60 15.65 2.40
C LYS A 155 -6.05 15.76 3.81
N ASP A 156 -4.79 16.24 3.90
CA ASP A 156 -4.18 16.56 5.19
C ASP A 156 -4.58 17.95 5.66
N LEU A 157 -3.97 18.39 6.74
CA LEU A 157 -4.25 19.73 7.33
C LEU A 157 -3.89 20.89 6.40
N PHE A 158 -3.03 20.64 5.39
CA PHE A 158 -2.62 21.67 4.44
C PHE A 158 -3.42 21.63 3.14
N GLY A 159 -4.46 20.79 3.07
CA GLY A 159 -5.28 20.66 1.88
C GLY A 159 -4.67 19.81 0.78
N LEU A 160 -3.61 19.05 1.08
CA LEU A 160 -2.96 18.17 0.10
C LEU A 160 -3.49 16.75 0.23
N ASP A 161 -3.70 16.09 -0.92
CA ASP A 161 -4.14 14.71 -0.98
C ASP A 161 -3.15 13.80 -0.26
N ARG A 162 -3.61 12.94 0.66
CA ARG A 162 -2.74 12.05 1.45
C ARG A 162 -3.21 10.62 1.52
N LYS A 163 -4.50 10.38 1.41
CA LYS A 163 -5.05 9.04 1.54
C LYS A 163 -6.12 8.81 0.48
N VAL A 164 -6.18 7.58 0.00
CA VAL A 164 -7.26 7.12 -0.86
C VAL A 164 -7.97 5.98 -0.14
N VAL A 165 -9.29 6.07 -0.03
CA VAL A 165 -10.12 5.06 0.62
C VAL A 165 -11.09 4.48 -0.40
N VAL A 166 -11.12 3.16 -0.49
CA VAL A 166 -12.02 2.42 -1.36
C VAL A 166 -12.94 1.55 -0.49
N ASP A 167 -14.23 1.78 -0.56
CA ASP A 167 -15.22 1.03 0.22
C ASP A 167 -16.53 0.88 -0.54
N ASN A 168 -17.55 0.31 0.11
CA ASN A 168 -18.85 0.09 -0.51
C ASN A 168 -19.82 1.28 -0.42
N GLY A 169 -19.37 2.35 0.18
CA GLY A 169 -20.24 3.52 0.36
C GLY A 169 -20.86 3.67 1.72
#